data_95e64a5717349afff214a009a8e23dea
#
_entry.id   95e64a5717349afff214a009a8e23dea
#
_cell.length_a   1.000
_cell.length_b   1.000
_cell.length_c   1.000
_cell.angle_alpha   90.00
_cell.angle_beta   90.00
_cell.angle_gamma   90.00
#
_symmetry.space_group_name_H-M   'P 1'
#
loop_
_entity.id
_entity.type
_entity.pdbx_description
1 polymer ?
#
loop_
_entity_poly.entity_id
_entity_poly.type
_entity_poly.pdbx_seq_one_letter_code
_entity_poly.pdbx_strand_id
1 'polypeptide(L)'
;MRKAERLFQLTNFIRVKQPVTAKQISEELSISVRTVYRYIDDLSVSGIPVYGTTGIGYKLDEHFELPPLNLTESELEALMLGVDMVCRWTGDEFSRSAKSLSHKIEAALPTKLKNTHHRKLHVPMYLDSNKVKGMWETVHFSISENIALMIEYQDLNNEYSTRTIYPLGLFFWGGKWTVGSWCTLRENYRDFRLDRIIMIKNQDKYVQTKVINFNSYVASFD
;
A
#
# COMPACT_ATOMS: atom_id res chain seq x y z
N MET A 1 1.30 25.92 -13.69
CA MET A 1 0.28 24.95 -13.26
C MET A 1 -1.09 25.58 -13.36
N ARG A 2 -2.06 24.95 -14.01
CA ARG A 2 -3.40 25.51 -14.25
C ARG A 2 -4.23 25.48 -12.96
N LYS A 3 -5.20 26.41 -12.81
CA LYS A 3 -6.06 26.51 -11.60
C LYS A 3 -6.79 25.17 -11.33
N ALA A 4 -7.28 24.50 -12.37
CA ALA A 4 -7.98 23.22 -12.26
C ALA A 4 -7.09 22.11 -11.67
N GLU A 5 -5.81 22.03 -12.05
CA GLU A 5 -4.85 21.10 -11.48
C GLU A 5 -4.62 21.34 -9.99
N ARG A 6 -4.57 22.62 -9.58
CA ARG A 6 -4.44 22.99 -8.16
C ARG A 6 -5.66 22.62 -7.34
N LEU A 7 -6.85 22.84 -7.86
CA LEU A 7 -8.09 22.43 -7.18
C LEU A 7 -8.18 20.91 -7.03
N PHE A 8 -7.78 20.17 -8.06
CA PHE A 8 -7.72 18.71 -8.02
C PHE A 8 -6.72 18.20 -6.96
N GLN A 9 -5.50 18.78 -6.93
CA GLN A 9 -4.51 18.45 -5.90
C GLN A 9 -5.01 18.73 -4.49
N LEU A 10 -5.65 19.89 -4.29
CA LEU A 10 -6.24 20.27 -3.01
C LEU A 10 -7.32 19.28 -2.56
N THR A 11 -8.23 18.89 -3.47
CA THR A 11 -9.29 17.92 -3.17
C THR A 11 -8.71 16.57 -2.75
N ASN A 12 -7.72 16.07 -3.49
CA ASN A 12 -7.04 14.82 -3.16
C ASN A 12 -6.30 14.89 -1.83
N PHE A 13 -5.61 15.99 -1.57
CA PHE A 13 -4.89 16.17 -0.30
C PHE A 13 -5.83 16.19 0.90
N ILE A 14 -6.95 16.95 0.82
CA ILE A 14 -7.97 16.96 1.87
C ILE A 14 -8.50 15.54 2.09
N ARG A 15 -8.86 14.82 1.03
CA ARG A 15 -9.41 13.46 1.12
C ARG A 15 -8.50 12.49 1.87
N VAL A 16 -7.21 12.52 1.59
CA VAL A 16 -6.24 11.55 2.16
C VAL A 16 -5.86 11.92 3.60
N LYS A 17 -5.81 13.23 3.91
CA LYS A 17 -5.27 13.74 5.18
C LYS A 17 -6.30 14.30 6.14
N GLN A 18 -7.59 14.29 5.76
CA GLN A 18 -8.64 14.89 6.57
C GLN A 18 -8.76 14.31 7.99
N PRO A 19 -8.99 15.15 9.00
CA PRO A 19 -9.13 16.60 8.92
C PRO A 19 -7.78 17.31 8.72
N VAL A 20 -7.71 18.30 7.83
CA VAL A 20 -6.47 19.01 7.48
C VAL A 20 -6.64 20.53 7.61
N THR A 21 -5.70 21.19 8.28
CA THR A 21 -5.75 22.63 8.50
C THR A 21 -5.30 23.43 7.28
N ALA A 22 -5.73 24.70 7.18
CA ALA A 22 -5.29 25.59 6.10
C ALA A 22 -3.76 25.77 6.09
N LYS A 23 -3.10 25.67 7.24
CA LYS A 23 -1.64 25.75 7.35
C LYS A 23 -0.97 24.54 6.72
N GLN A 24 -1.42 23.34 7.04
CA GLN A 24 -0.90 22.09 6.44
C GLN A 24 -1.10 22.07 4.92
N ILE A 25 -2.27 22.50 4.43
CA ILE A 25 -2.54 22.63 3.00
C ILE A 25 -1.58 23.65 2.34
N SER A 26 -1.35 24.79 3.00
CA SER A 26 -0.43 25.83 2.54
C SER A 26 1.00 25.33 2.38
N GLU A 27 1.48 24.57 3.35
CA GLU A 27 2.81 23.94 3.35
C GLU A 27 2.94 22.90 2.23
N GLU A 28 2.01 21.96 2.13
CA GLU A 28 2.02 20.87 1.14
C GLU A 28 1.97 21.41 -0.31
N LEU A 29 1.04 22.32 -0.58
CA LEU A 29 0.85 22.85 -1.93
C LEU A 29 1.77 24.04 -2.25
N SER A 30 2.62 24.48 -1.32
CA SER A 30 3.50 25.64 -1.45
C SER A 30 2.75 26.89 -1.92
N ILE A 31 1.60 27.19 -1.28
CA ILE A 31 0.76 28.38 -1.55
C ILE A 31 0.44 29.10 -0.25
N SER A 32 0.04 30.38 -0.33
CA SER A 32 -0.35 31.14 0.87
C SER A 32 -1.65 30.62 1.48
N VAL A 33 -1.80 30.74 2.80
CA VAL A 33 -3.05 30.41 3.51
C VAL A 33 -4.26 31.16 2.93
N ARG A 34 -4.08 32.41 2.50
CA ARG A 34 -5.11 33.18 1.80
C ARG A 34 -5.53 32.52 0.48
N THR A 35 -4.57 31.94 -0.22
CA THR A 35 -4.86 31.18 -1.47
C THR A 35 -5.60 29.89 -1.17
N VAL A 36 -5.29 29.24 -0.04
CA VAL A 36 -6.02 28.04 0.41
C VAL A 36 -7.50 28.38 0.62
N TYR A 37 -7.82 29.40 1.37
CA TYR A 37 -9.23 29.83 1.58
C TYR A 37 -9.96 30.07 0.27
N ARG A 38 -9.34 30.81 -0.65
CA ARG A 38 -9.93 31.06 -1.98
C ARG A 38 -10.19 29.77 -2.76
N TYR A 39 -9.28 28.79 -2.67
CA TYR A 39 -9.44 27.52 -3.37
C TYR A 39 -10.50 26.64 -2.70
N ILE A 40 -10.67 26.69 -1.39
CA ILE A 40 -11.77 26.03 -0.68
C ILE A 40 -13.12 26.61 -1.14
N ASP A 41 -13.22 27.95 -1.25
CA ASP A 41 -14.42 28.61 -1.77
C ASP A 41 -14.69 28.19 -3.22
N ASP A 42 -13.66 28.15 -4.09
CA ASP A 42 -13.76 27.68 -5.46
C ASP A 42 -14.25 26.22 -5.56
N LEU A 43 -13.80 25.33 -4.66
CA LEU A 43 -14.27 23.95 -4.59
C LEU A 43 -15.74 23.88 -4.22
N SER A 44 -16.17 24.64 -3.21
CA SER A 44 -17.57 24.72 -2.77
C SER A 44 -18.48 25.23 -3.90
N VAL A 45 -18.06 26.28 -4.61
CA VAL A 45 -18.78 26.79 -5.79
C VAL A 45 -18.85 25.77 -6.93
N SER A 46 -17.81 24.92 -7.06
CA SER A 46 -17.76 23.84 -8.06
C SER A 46 -18.56 22.59 -7.66
N GLY A 47 -19.30 22.64 -6.55
CA GLY A 47 -20.13 21.52 -6.08
C GLY A 47 -19.35 20.42 -5.32
N ILE A 48 -18.09 20.68 -4.96
CA ILE A 48 -17.30 19.78 -4.13
C ILE A 48 -17.57 20.12 -2.66
N PRO A 49 -18.22 19.25 -1.90
CA PRO A 49 -18.65 19.54 -0.52
C PRO A 49 -17.46 19.46 0.45
N VAL A 50 -16.84 20.61 0.70
CA VAL A 50 -15.77 20.78 1.69
C VAL A 50 -16.32 21.46 2.93
N TYR A 51 -16.17 20.83 4.09
CA TYR A 51 -16.61 21.36 5.38
C TYR A 51 -15.39 21.80 6.20
N GLY A 52 -15.42 23.05 6.68
CA GLY A 52 -14.40 23.59 7.58
C GLY A 52 -14.93 23.69 9.02
N THR A 53 -14.20 23.15 9.98
CA THR A 53 -14.48 23.34 11.41
C THR A 53 -13.32 24.09 12.05
N THR A 54 -13.65 25.20 12.70
CA THR A 54 -12.65 26.04 13.39
C THR A 54 -11.86 25.21 14.41
N GLY A 55 -10.53 25.27 14.34
CA GLY A 55 -9.61 24.54 15.21
C GLY A 55 -9.39 23.06 14.82
N ILE A 56 -10.21 22.48 13.95
CA ILE A 56 -10.08 21.08 13.51
C ILE A 56 -9.49 21.02 12.08
N GLY A 57 -10.00 21.84 11.17
CA GLY A 57 -9.58 21.85 9.76
C GLY A 57 -10.70 21.51 8.79
N TYR A 58 -10.31 21.15 7.57
CA TYR A 58 -11.20 20.83 6.46
C TYR A 58 -11.39 19.33 6.28
N LYS A 59 -12.62 18.96 5.92
CA LYS A 59 -13.02 17.61 5.53
C LYS A 59 -13.89 17.65 4.27
N LEU A 60 -13.82 16.62 3.45
CA LEU A 60 -14.81 16.35 2.41
C LEU A 60 -15.99 15.56 3.00
N ASP A 61 -17.14 15.64 2.35
CA ASP A 61 -18.27 14.76 2.66
C ASP A 61 -17.85 13.29 2.48
N GLU A 62 -18.30 12.43 3.40
CA GLU A 62 -17.95 11.00 3.40
C GLU A 62 -18.52 10.25 2.19
N HIS A 63 -19.60 10.76 1.58
CA HIS A 63 -20.24 10.19 0.40
C HIS A 63 -19.77 10.83 -0.91
N PHE A 64 -18.80 11.76 -0.86
CA PHE A 64 -18.30 12.42 -2.04
C PHE A 64 -17.36 11.49 -2.83
N GLU A 65 -17.82 11.07 -4.02
CA GLU A 65 -17.00 10.32 -4.97
C GLU A 65 -16.05 11.24 -5.74
N LEU A 66 -14.80 10.80 -5.92
CA LEU A 66 -13.84 11.56 -6.72
C LEU A 66 -14.30 11.66 -8.18
N PRO A 67 -14.10 12.83 -8.82
CA PRO A 67 -14.23 12.90 -10.26
C PRO A 67 -13.26 11.91 -10.95
N PRO A 68 -13.54 11.51 -12.19
CA PRO A 68 -12.70 10.58 -12.93
C PRO A 68 -11.21 10.98 -12.89
N LEU A 69 -10.34 10.04 -12.58
CA LEU A 69 -8.89 10.25 -12.61
C LEU A 69 -8.44 10.48 -14.06
N ASN A 70 -7.93 11.66 -14.35
CA ASN A 70 -7.29 11.94 -15.63
C ASN A 70 -5.79 11.60 -15.51
N LEU A 71 -5.40 10.44 -16.02
CA LEU A 71 -4.02 9.99 -16.05
C LEU A 71 -3.34 10.45 -17.35
N THR A 72 -2.12 10.93 -17.22
CA THR A 72 -1.20 11.09 -18.36
C THR A 72 -0.73 9.72 -18.85
N GLU A 73 -0.18 9.65 -20.05
CA GLU A 73 0.37 8.40 -20.62
C GLU A 73 1.45 7.80 -19.70
N SER A 74 2.37 8.62 -19.18
CA SER A 74 3.42 8.18 -18.26
C SER A 74 2.91 7.69 -16.91
N GLU A 75 1.88 8.33 -16.35
CA GLU A 75 1.24 7.89 -15.11
C GLU A 75 0.52 6.54 -15.32
N LEU A 76 -0.10 6.36 -16.46
CA LEU A 76 -0.73 5.11 -16.83
C LEU A 76 0.31 3.99 -17.00
N GLU A 77 1.43 4.24 -17.70
CA GLU A 77 2.53 3.27 -17.82
C GLU A 77 3.08 2.86 -16.44
N ALA A 78 3.32 3.82 -15.56
CA ALA A 78 3.81 3.55 -14.20
C ALA A 78 2.79 2.71 -13.39
N LEU A 79 1.50 3.04 -13.50
CA LEU A 79 0.43 2.30 -12.83
C LEU A 79 0.34 0.86 -13.34
N MET A 80 0.36 0.67 -14.66
CA MET A 80 0.28 -0.67 -15.28
C MET A 80 1.51 -1.52 -14.94
N LEU A 81 2.71 -0.91 -14.90
CA LEU A 81 3.92 -1.60 -14.44
C LEU A 81 3.77 -2.06 -12.98
N GLY A 82 3.27 -1.18 -12.10
CA GLY A 82 3.00 -1.51 -10.70
C GLY A 82 2.00 -2.66 -10.56
N VAL A 83 0.92 -2.66 -11.35
CA VAL A 83 -0.05 -3.76 -11.39
C VAL A 83 0.61 -5.07 -11.83
N ASP A 84 1.45 -5.06 -12.86
CA ASP A 84 2.18 -6.25 -13.30
C ASP A 84 3.12 -6.79 -12.24
N MET A 85 3.82 -5.91 -11.50
CA MET A 85 4.66 -6.31 -10.37
C MET A 85 3.83 -6.98 -9.28
N VAL A 86 2.70 -6.38 -8.89
CA VAL A 86 1.79 -6.98 -7.90
C VAL A 86 1.28 -8.34 -8.38
N CYS A 87 0.84 -8.46 -9.63
CA CYS A 87 0.34 -9.73 -10.19
C CYS A 87 1.36 -10.85 -10.16
N ARG A 88 2.65 -10.54 -10.29
CA ARG A 88 3.72 -11.55 -10.39
C ARG A 88 4.41 -11.86 -9.07
N TRP A 89 4.42 -10.91 -8.14
CA TRP A 89 5.25 -10.99 -6.94
C TRP A 89 4.47 -11.13 -5.63
N THR A 90 3.14 -11.16 -5.70
CA THR A 90 2.27 -11.33 -4.52
C THR A 90 1.42 -12.60 -4.60
N GLY A 91 0.58 -12.83 -3.61
CA GLY A 91 -0.38 -13.92 -3.57
C GLY A 91 -1.48 -13.81 -4.63
N ASP A 92 -2.20 -14.90 -4.86
CA ASP A 92 -3.19 -14.99 -5.94
C ASP A 92 -4.42 -14.11 -5.71
N GLU A 93 -4.84 -13.92 -4.46
CA GLU A 93 -5.97 -13.02 -4.13
C GLU A 93 -5.61 -11.56 -4.43
N PHE A 94 -4.43 -11.12 -4.00
CA PHE A 94 -3.94 -9.77 -4.25
C PHE A 94 -3.68 -9.55 -5.74
N SER A 95 -3.18 -10.56 -6.45
CA SER A 95 -3.03 -10.58 -7.90
C SER A 95 -4.38 -10.43 -8.63
N ARG A 96 -5.44 -11.12 -8.18
CA ARG A 96 -6.79 -10.97 -8.75
C ARG A 96 -7.33 -9.54 -8.57
N SER A 97 -7.14 -8.96 -7.40
CA SER A 97 -7.54 -7.56 -7.12
C SER A 97 -6.80 -6.57 -8.03
N ALA A 98 -5.49 -6.76 -8.24
CA ALA A 98 -4.68 -5.95 -9.13
C ALA A 98 -5.13 -6.07 -10.61
N LYS A 99 -5.43 -7.29 -11.08
CA LYS A 99 -5.99 -7.52 -12.43
C LYS A 99 -7.36 -6.84 -12.59
N SER A 100 -8.24 -6.95 -11.59
CA SER A 100 -9.54 -6.27 -11.61
C SER A 100 -9.38 -4.75 -11.73
N LEU A 101 -8.41 -4.17 -11.01
CA LEU A 101 -8.07 -2.75 -11.13
C LEU A 101 -7.58 -2.41 -12.54
N SER A 102 -6.67 -3.21 -13.12
CA SER A 102 -6.21 -3.03 -14.51
C SER A 102 -7.37 -2.98 -15.49
N HIS A 103 -8.30 -3.94 -15.42
CA HIS A 103 -9.47 -3.98 -16.32
C HIS A 103 -10.36 -2.75 -16.16
N LYS A 104 -10.57 -2.25 -14.93
CA LYS A 104 -11.36 -1.03 -14.71
C LYS A 104 -10.69 0.20 -15.32
N ILE A 105 -9.37 0.31 -15.19
CA ILE A 105 -8.60 1.40 -15.78
C ILE A 105 -8.65 1.31 -17.31
N GLU A 106 -8.38 0.14 -17.89
CA GLU A 106 -8.44 -0.07 -19.34
C GLU A 106 -9.84 0.23 -19.92
N ALA A 107 -10.92 -0.12 -19.19
CA ALA A 107 -12.29 0.21 -19.60
C ALA A 107 -12.56 1.71 -19.63
N ALA A 108 -11.97 2.46 -18.71
CA ALA A 108 -12.13 3.92 -18.59
C ALA A 108 -11.26 4.72 -19.59
N LEU A 109 -10.26 4.07 -20.22
CA LEU A 109 -9.34 4.76 -21.14
C LEU A 109 -9.98 5.10 -22.48
N PRO A 110 -9.66 6.29 -23.06
CA PRO A 110 -9.96 6.62 -24.44
C PRO A 110 -9.34 5.60 -25.42
N THR A 111 -10.03 5.32 -26.53
CA THR A 111 -9.59 4.32 -27.53
C THR A 111 -8.18 4.58 -28.08
N LYS A 112 -7.76 5.86 -28.16
CA LYS A 112 -6.40 6.23 -28.60
C LYS A 112 -5.30 5.72 -27.65
N LEU A 113 -5.56 5.70 -26.35
CA LEU A 113 -4.60 5.24 -25.34
C LEU A 113 -4.60 3.72 -25.18
N LYS A 114 -5.68 3.03 -25.57
CA LYS A 114 -5.74 1.55 -25.55
C LYS A 114 -4.74 0.89 -26.51
N ASN A 115 -4.43 1.54 -27.64
CA ASN A 115 -3.57 0.99 -28.69
C ASN A 115 -2.07 1.34 -28.53
N THR A 116 -1.72 2.26 -27.64
CA THR A 116 -0.32 2.69 -27.44
C THR A 116 0.46 1.80 -26.47
N HIS A 117 -0.21 0.88 -25.77
CA HIS A 117 0.43 0.00 -24.79
C HIS A 117 1.11 -1.23 -25.42
N HIS A 118 1.99 -1.03 -26.40
CA HIS A 118 3.04 -2.02 -26.66
C HIS A 118 4.02 -1.97 -25.48
N ARG A 119 3.77 -2.80 -24.46
CA ARG A 119 4.54 -2.89 -23.24
C ARG A 119 6.00 -3.20 -23.57
N LYS A 120 6.84 -2.16 -23.64
CA LYS A 120 8.30 -2.32 -23.72
C LYS A 120 8.89 -2.74 -22.37
N LEU A 121 8.16 -2.51 -21.29
CA LEU A 121 8.52 -2.89 -19.93
C LEU A 121 7.93 -4.26 -19.60
N HIS A 122 8.77 -5.19 -19.21
CA HIS A 122 8.37 -6.55 -18.84
C HIS A 122 8.84 -6.87 -17.43
N VAL A 123 7.92 -7.31 -16.59
CA VAL A 123 8.23 -7.77 -15.23
C VAL A 123 8.51 -9.28 -15.30
N PRO A 124 9.73 -9.73 -15.02
CA PRO A 124 10.00 -11.17 -15.02
C PRO A 124 9.26 -11.87 -13.88
N MET A 125 8.95 -13.15 -14.09
CA MET A 125 8.34 -13.98 -13.07
C MET A 125 9.45 -14.44 -12.10
N TYR A 126 9.46 -13.84 -10.89
CA TYR A 126 10.52 -14.07 -9.90
C TYR A 126 10.14 -15.05 -8.81
N LEU A 127 8.86 -15.30 -8.61
CA LEU A 127 8.38 -16.28 -7.65
C LEU A 127 8.24 -17.64 -8.32
N ASP A 128 9.28 -18.44 -8.15
CA ASP A 128 9.28 -19.84 -8.50
C ASP A 128 8.43 -20.58 -7.47
N SER A 129 7.21 -20.83 -7.82
CA SER A 129 6.27 -21.76 -7.20
C SER A 129 5.02 -21.15 -6.54
N ASN A 130 3.90 -21.83 -6.78
CA ASN A 130 2.62 -21.66 -6.08
C ASN A 130 2.78 -21.74 -4.54
N LYS A 131 3.83 -22.40 -4.05
CA LYS A 131 4.18 -22.51 -2.63
C LYS A 131 4.49 -21.15 -2.00
N VAL A 132 5.36 -20.33 -2.62
CA VAL A 132 5.74 -19.01 -2.06
C VAL A 132 4.55 -18.07 -2.10
N LYS A 133 3.71 -18.13 -3.13
CA LYS A 133 2.48 -17.35 -3.21
C LYS A 133 1.50 -17.69 -2.09
N GLY A 134 1.27 -18.99 -1.84
CA GLY A 134 0.41 -19.42 -0.74
C GLY A 134 0.96 -19.00 0.63
N MET A 135 2.27 -19.05 0.82
CA MET A 135 2.91 -18.56 2.04
C MET A 135 2.76 -17.05 2.18
N TRP A 136 2.91 -16.31 1.08
CA TRP A 136 2.70 -14.86 1.08
C TRP A 136 1.28 -14.50 1.53
N GLU A 137 0.26 -15.18 1.01
CA GLU A 137 -1.15 -14.98 1.40
C GLU A 137 -1.38 -15.30 2.88
N THR A 138 -0.85 -16.44 3.34
CA THR A 138 -0.98 -16.83 4.75
C THR A 138 -0.36 -15.78 5.68
N VAL A 139 0.84 -15.29 5.36
CA VAL A 139 1.51 -14.25 6.16
C VAL A 139 0.76 -12.94 6.08
N HIS A 140 0.32 -12.51 4.90
CA HIS A 140 -0.46 -11.28 4.71
C HIS A 140 -1.75 -11.29 5.54
N PHE A 141 -2.51 -12.38 5.47
CA PHE A 141 -3.71 -12.57 6.28
C PHE A 141 -3.39 -12.56 7.78
N SER A 142 -2.32 -13.24 8.19
CA SER A 142 -1.92 -13.32 9.60
C SER A 142 -1.49 -11.97 10.17
N ILE A 143 -0.87 -11.09 9.36
CA ILE A 143 -0.55 -9.72 9.75
C ILE A 143 -1.84 -8.92 9.99
N SER A 144 -2.81 -8.99 9.07
CA SER A 144 -4.06 -8.23 9.17
C SER A 144 -4.91 -8.65 10.36
N GLU A 145 -4.89 -9.94 10.72
CA GLU A 145 -5.69 -10.53 11.79
C GLU A 145 -4.94 -10.69 13.12
N ASN A 146 -3.66 -10.31 13.18
CA ASN A 146 -2.77 -10.55 14.33
C ASN A 146 -2.72 -12.03 14.76
N ILE A 147 -2.56 -12.93 13.80
CA ILE A 147 -2.46 -14.37 14.03
C ILE A 147 -0.98 -14.74 14.13
N ALA A 148 -0.61 -15.44 15.20
CA ALA A 148 0.72 -16.02 15.33
C ALA A 148 0.91 -17.16 14.32
N LEU A 149 2.14 -17.34 13.87
CA LEU A 149 2.51 -18.37 12.92
C LEU A 149 3.56 -19.31 13.53
N MET A 150 3.34 -20.61 13.39
CA MET A 150 4.40 -21.60 13.55
C MET A 150 5.01 -21.86 12.18
N ILE A 151 6.32 -21.68 12.06
CA ILE A 151 7.07 -21.91 10.83
C ILE A 151 8.15 -22.97 11.05
N GLU A 152 8.34 -23.85 10.07
CA GLU A 152 9.56 -24.62 9.90
C GLU A 152 10.46 -23.88 8.92
N TYR A 153 11.64 -23.51 9.37
CA TYR A 153 12.56 -22.62 8.65
C TYR A 153 13.92 -23.28 8.44
N GLN A 154 14.42 -23.17 7.21
CA GLN A 154 15.78 -23.56 6.85
C GLN A 154 16.65 -22.31 6.73
N ASP A 155 17.68 -22.21 7.55
CA ASP A 155 18.59 -21.05 7.55
C ASP A 155 19.64 -21.13 6.42
N LEU A 156 20.58 -20.17 6.42
CA LEU A 156 21.66 -20.08 5.42
C LEU A 156 22.65 -21.25 5.52
N ASN A 157 22.75 -21.88 6.69
CA ASN A 157 23.63 -23.02 6.93
C ASN A 157 22.92 -24.36 6.66
N ASN A 158 21.69 -24.32 6.11
CA ASN A 158 20.83 -25.46 5.90
C ASN A 158 20.36 -26.16 7.20
N GLU A 159 20.42 -25.47 8.33
CA GLU A 159 19.88 -25.96 9.59
C GLU A 159 18.37 -25.72 9.68
N TYR A 160 17.66 -26.71 10.16
CA TYR A 160 16.21 -26.64 10.35
C TYR A 160 15.85 -26.20 11.75
N SER A 161 14.83 -25.38 11.86
CA SER A 161 14.31 -24.94 13.15
C SER A 161 12.81 -24.67 13.08
N THR A 162 12.10 -25.01 14.16
CA THR A 162 10.70 -24.63 14.35
C THR A 162 10.64 -23.34 15.16
N ARG A 163 9.85 -22.37 14.69
CA ARG A 163 9.70 -21.05 15.31
C ARG A 163 8.23 -20.69 15.43
N THR A 164 7.85 -20.11 16.56
CA THR A 164 6.61 -19.34 16.65
C THR A 164 6.96 -17.87 16.46
N ILE A 165 6.28 -17.22 15.53
CA ILE A 165 6.50 -15.82 15.18
C ILE A 165 5.20 -15.03 15.21
N TYR A 166 5.28 -13.76 15.56
CA TYR A 166 4.21 -12.78 15.45
C TYR A 166 4.54 -11.92 14.22
N PRO A 167 3.88 -12.14 13.07
CA PRO A 167 4.21 -11.45 11.84
C PRO A 167 3.78 -9.98 11.94
N LEU A 168 4.66 -9.05 11.57
CA LEU A 168 4.45 -7.61 11.68
C LEU A 168 4.40 -6.91 10.31
N GLY A 169 5.13 -7.42 9.32
CA GLY A 169 5.15 -6.83 7.99
C GLY A 169 5.78 -7.76 6.94
N LEU A 170 5.40 -7.54 5.68
CA LEU A 170 6.01 -8.17 4.52
C LEU A 170 6.91 -7.16 3.81
N PHE A 171 8.15 -7.54 3.50
CA PHE A 171 9.16 -6.69 2.89
C PHE A 171 9.73 -7.33 1.63
N PHE A 172 9.84 -6.55 0.57
CA PHE A 172 10.37 -7.00 -0.71
C PHE A 172 11.79 -6.48 -0.95
N TRP A 173 12.75 -7.39 -1.03
CA TRP A 173 14.16 -7.09 -1.21
C TRP A 173 14.67 -7.67 -2.54
N GLY A 174 14.51 -6.91 -3.63
CA GLY A 174 15.11 -7.27 -4.92
C GLY A 174 14.79 -8.68 -5.42
N GLY A 175 13.54 -9.11 -5.35
CA GLY A 175 13.09 -10.43 -5.80
C GLY A 175 12.85 -11.45 -4.67
N LYS A 176 13.10 -11.09 -3.42
CA LYS A 176 12.84 -11.94 -2.26
C LYS A 176 11.89 -11.26 -1.28
N TRP A 177 10.90 -12.01 -0.82
CA TRP A 177 10.02 -11.58 0.26
C TRP A 177 10.55 -12.07 1.61
N THR A 178 10.52 -11.20 2.60
CA THR A 178 10.74 -11.52 4.00
C THR A 178 9.52 -11.15 4.82
N VAL A 179 9.26 -11.91 5.88
CA VAL A 179 8.35 -11.52 6.94
C VAL A 179 9.17 -10.99 8.11
N GLY A 180 9.00 -9.69 8.39
CA GLY A 180 9.48 -9.09 9.63
C GLY A 180 8.56 -9.48 10.76
N SER A 181 9.10 -9.97 11.86
CA SER A 181 8.32 -10.57 12.94
C SER A 181 9.02 -10.50 14.28
N TRP A 182 8.23 -10.65 15.36
CA TRP A 182 8.75 -10.99 16.67
C TRP A 182 8.88 -12.51 16.79
N CYS A 183 10.07 -13.01 17.07
CA CYS A 183 10.35 -14.42 17.27
C CYS A 183 10.29 -14.77 18.76
N THR A 184 9.33 -15.59 19.16
CA THR A 184 9.13 -15.95 20.58
C THR A 184 10.31 -16.72 21.18
N LEU A 185 11.00 -17.54 20.37
CA LEU A 185 12.15 -18.32 20.84
C LEU A 185 13.39 -17.45 21.10
N ARG A 186 13.54 -16.34 20.38
CA ARG A 186 14.68 -15.43 20.53
C ARG A 186 14.34 -14.17 21.31
N GLU A 187 13.06 -13.98 21.62
CA GLU A 187 12.52 -12.78 22.27
C GLU A 187 13.03 -11.48 21.62
N ASN A 188 13.07 -11.49 20.29
CA ASN A 188 13.61 -10.38 19.49
C ASN A 188 12.99 -10.36 18.11
N TYR A 189 13.13 -9.23 17.41
CA TYR A 189 12.76 -9.10 16.01
C TYR A 189 13.66 -9.96 15.12
N ARG A 190 13.06 -10.56 14.10
CA ARG A 190 13.72 -11.40 13.11
C ARG A 190 13.01 -11.35 11.78
N ASP A 191 13.82 -11.44 10.72
CA ASP A 191 13.35 -11.55 9.35
C ASP A 191 13.49 -12.98 8.86
N PHE A 192 12.40 -13.51 8.31
CA PHE A 192 12.39 -14.84 7.72
C PHE A 192 12.04 -14.73 6.24
N ARG A 193 12.91 -15.23 5.37
CA ARG A 193 12.66 -15.29 3.92
C ARG A 193 11.56 -16.29 3.63
N LEU A 194 10.54 -15.91 2.84
CA LEU A 194 9.42 -16.79 2.53
C LEU A 194 9.85 -18.03 1.74
N ASP A 195 10.84 -17.89 0.83
CA ASP A 195 11.35 -19.01 0.04
C ASP A 195 12.14 -20.05 0.86
N ARG A 196 12.46 -19.76 2.13
CA ARG A 196 13.12 -20.65 3.10
C ARG A 196 12.20 -21.23 4.15
N ILE A 197 10.94 -20.83 4.15
CA ILE A 197 9.92 -21.44 4.98
C ILE A 197 9.49 -22.74 4.31
N ILE A 198 9.60 -23.85 5.06
CA ILE A 198 9.24 -25.19 4.57
C ILE A 198 7.76 -25.46 4.83
N MET A 199 7.31 -25.14 6.05
CA MET A 199 5.93 -25.29 6.49
C MET A 199 5.51 -24.04 7.29
N ILE A 200 4.26 -23.67 7.16
CA ILE A 200 3.63 -22.58 7.90
C ILE A 200 2.26 -23.05 8.41
N LYS A 201 1.96 -22.75 9.68
CA LYS A 201 0.66 -23.04 10.31
C LYS A 201 0.21 -21.86 11.13
N ASN A 202 -1.06 -21.51 10.98
CA ASN A 202 -1.71 -20.52 11.84
C ASN A 202 -1.79 -21.04 13.28
N GLN A 203 -1.61 -20.14 14.22
CA GLN A 203 -1.76 -20.34 15.65
C GLN A 203 -2.86 -19.40 16.19
N ASP A 204 -2.90 -19.18 17.47
CA ASP A 204 -3.82 -18.25 18.12
C ASP A 204 -3.49 -16.79 17.78
N LYS A 205 -4.50 -15.93 17.98
CA LYS A 205 -4.28 -14.48 17.86
C LYS A 205 -3.34 -13.99 18.97
N TYR A 206 -2.42 -13.12 18.60
CA TYR A 206 -1.55 -12.42 19.55
C TYR A 206 -2.00 -10.97 19.74
N VAL A 207 -1.64 -10.39 20.88
CA VAL A 207 -1.92 -8.98 21.17
C VAL A 207 -0.68 -8.16 20.88
N GLN A 208 -0.85 -7.12 20.07
CA GLN A 208 0.22 -6.14 19.86
C GLN A 208 0.49 -5.37 21.17
N THR A 209 1.76 -5.13 21.44
CA THR A 209 2.22 -4.40 22.63
C THR A 209 3.05 -3.19 22.20
N LYS A 210 3.51 -2.38 23.17
CA LYS A 210 4.44 -1.27 22.87
C LYS A 210 5.77 -1.75 22.26
N VAL A 211 6.18 -3.00 22.54
CA VAL A 211 7.41 -3.61 22.01
C VAL A 211 7.09 -4.46 20.78
N ILE A 212 5.94 -5.12 20.71
CA ILE A 212 5.59 -6.04 19.62
C ILE A 212 4.55 -5.35 18.74
N ASN A 213 5.02 -4.51 17.82
CA ASN A 213 4.20 -3.84 16.81
C ASN A 213 5.08 -3.43 15.61
N PHE A 214 4.43 -3.08 14.50
CA PHE A 214 5.11 -2.70 13.26
C PHE A 214 6.04 -1.49 13.40
N ASN A 215 5.60 -0.44 14.10
CA ASN A 215 6.41 0.78 14.25
C ASN A 215 7.69 0.53 15.05
N SER A 216 7.60 -0.23 16.13
CA SER A 216 8.77 -0.60 16.95
C SER A 216 9.70 -1.55 16.20
N TYR A 217 9.16 -2.43 15.35
CA TYR A 217 9.96 -3.27 14.47
C TYR A 217 10.74 -2.42 13.45
N VAL A 218 10.08 -1.48 12.76
CA VAL A 218 10.76 -0.60 11.80
C VAL A 218 11.82 0.26 12.48
N ALA A 219 11.54 0.81 13.67
CA ALA A 219 12.50 1.59 14.45
C ALA A 219 13.73 0.77 14.91
N SER A 220 13.69 -0.56 14.83
CA SER A 220 14.84 -1.42 15.18
C SER A 220 15.86 -1.55 14.04
N PHE A 221 15.61 -0.97 12.86
CA PHE A 221 16.57 -0.92 11.74
C PHE A 221 17.54 0.26 11.82
N ASP A 222 17.21 1.28 12.62
CA ASP A 222 18.03 2.47 12.87
C ASP A 222 19.01 2.19 14.03
#